data_6fba4deaa88d931bf8eb6d4dd40c07f9
#
_entry.id   6fba4deaa88d931bf8eb6d4dd40c07f9
#
_cell.length_a   1.000
_cell.length_b   1.000
_cell.length_c   1.000
_cell.angle_alpha   90.00
_cell.angle_beta   90.00
_cell.angle_gamma   90.00
#
_symmetry.space_group_name_H-M   'P 1'
#
loop_
_entity.id
_entity.type
_entity.pdbx_description
1 polymer ?
#
loop_
_entity_poly.entity_id
_entity_poly.type
_entity_poly.pdbx_seq_one_letter_code
_entity_poly.pdbx_strand_id
1 'polypeptide(L)'
;MQYIIRGKSFVFTTEIRDNTTLRKSFFSLARQTFDLDFEPWYQCGGWQDRYLPHALVCGEQVAANVSVNRMDFQLDGRRRTYLQLGTVMTHPDYRGMGLSRFLMEWILQNWS
;
A
#
# COMPACT_ATOMS: atom_id res chain seq x y z
N MET A 1 6.84 -0.52 -12.63
CA MET A 1 6.07 -0.76 -13.87
C MET A 1 5.04 0.34 -14.03
N GLN A 2 4.86 0.82 -15.24
CA GLN A 2 3.98 1.94 -15.52
C GLN A 2 2.64 1.47 -16.06
N TYR A 3 1.56 2.06 -15.56
CA TYR A 3 0.20 1.78 -16.03
C TYR A 3 -0.51 3.07 -16.39
N ILE A 4 -1.33 3.00 -17.44
CA ILE A 4 -2.19 4.11 -17.83
C ILE A 4 -3.62 3.74 -17.46
N ILE A 5 -4.24 4.54 -16.59
CA ILE A 5 -5.60 4.32 -16.13
C ILE A 5 -6.39 5.60 -16.36
N ARG A 6 -7.45 5.50 -17.17
CA ARG A 6 -8.30 6.64 -17.52
C ARG A 6 -7.50 7.85 -18.02
N GLY A 7 -6.49 7.59 -18.88
CA GLY A 7 -5.67 8.62 -19.48
C GLY A 7 -4.57 9.21 -18.63
N LYS A 8 -4.42 8.75 -17.38
CA LYS A 8 -3.32 9.18 -16.50
C LYS A 8 -2.31 8.06 -16.33
N SER A 9 -1.04 8.46 -16.25
CA SER A 9 0.07 7.52 -16.08
C SER A 9 0.44 7.41 -14.62
N PHE A 10 0.54 6.15 -14.14
CA PHE A 10 0.92 5.84 -12.76
C PHE A 10 2.08 4.86 -12.76
N VAL A 11 2.94 4.97 -11.76
CA VAL A 11 3.97 3.99 -11.49
C VAL A 11 3.48 3.09 -10.37
N PHE A 12 3.44 1.78 -10.63
CA PHE A 12 3.17 0.80 -9.58
C PHE A 12 4.47 0.49 -8.84
N THR A 13 4.43 0.55 -7.52
CA THR A 13 5.60 0.24 -6.70
C THR A 13 5.20 -0.33 -5.34
N THR A 14 6.07 -1.19 -4.82
CA THR A 14 6.02 -1.65 -3.42
C THR A 14 7.14 -1.02 -2.60
N GLU A 15 8.00 -0.21 -3.20
CA GLU A 15 9.17 0.38 -2.57
C GLU A 15 8.84 1.78 -2.04
N ILE A 16 8.12 1.83 -0.94
CA ILE A 16 7.69 3.07 -0.28
C ILE A 16 8.53 3.36 0.95
N ARG A 17 8.78 2.34 1.79
CA ARG A 17 9.42 2.50 3.10
C ARG A 17 10.76 3.25 3.03
N ASP A 18 11.62 2.86 2.10
CA ASP A 18 12.98 3.38 2.02
C ASP A 18 13.11 4.56 1.06
N ASN A 19 12.01 5.01 0.46
CA ASN A 19 11.95 6.20 -0.36
C ASN A 19 11.32 7.34 0.45
N THR A 20 12.16 8.28 0.87
CA THR A 20 11.73 9.35 1.78
C THR A 20 10.57 10.17 1.22
N THR A 21 10.62 10.53 -0.06
CA THR A 21 9.57 11.32 -0.70
C THR A 21 8.24 10.57 -0.74
N LEU A 22 8.28 9.30 -1.18
CA LEU A 22 7.08 8.48 -1.27
C LEU A 22 6.56 8.10 0.12
N ARG A 23 7.45 7.83 1.08
CA ARG A 23 7.04 7.54 2.45
C ARG A 23 6.28 8.72 3.07
N LYS A 24 6.79 9.93 2.87
CA LYS A 24 6.10 11.13 3.37
C LYS A 24 4.73 11.31 2.72
N SER A 25 4.63 11.07 1.42
CA SER A 25 3.35 11.11 0.71
C SER A 25 2.38 10.05 1.22
N PHE A 26 2.88 8.85 1.48
CA PHE A 26 2.11 7.74 2.04
C PHE A 26 1.57 8.11 3.43
N PHE A 27 2.42 8.65 4.29
CA PHE A 27 2.00 9.06 5.65
C PHE A 27 1.01 10.21 5.62
N SER A 28 1.20 11.17 4.73
CA SER A 28 0.27 12.29 4.55
C SER A 28 -1.11 11.79 4.12
N LEU A 29 -1.15 10.86 3.18
CA LEU A 29 -2.41 10.28 2.71
C LEU A 29 -3.10 9.47 3.82
N ALA A 30 -2.34 8.71 4.60
CA ALA A 30 -2.88 7.94 5.72
C ALA A 30 -3.47 8.87 6.78
N ARG A 31 -2.80 9.98 7.08
CA ARG A 31 -3.31 10.96 8.01
C ARG A 31 -4.60 11.61 7.50
N GLN A 32 -4.63 11.95 6.22
CA GLN A 32 -5.80 12.55 5.59
C GLN A 32 -7.00 11.58 5.56
N THR A 33 -6.74 10.30 5.32
CA THR A 33 -7.78 9.29 5.16
C THR A 33 -8.28 8.74 6.50
N PHE A 34 -7.38 8.48 7.44
CA PHE A 34 -7.68 7.77 8.68
C PHE A 34 -7.41 8.58 9.94
N ASP A 35 -6.86 9.77 9.81
CA ASP A 35 -6.37 10.59 10.94
C ASP A 35 -5.35 9.81 11.79
N LEU A 36 -4.51 9.02 11.12
CA LEU A 36 -3.46 8.23 11.75
C LEU A 36 -2.09 8.78 11.38
N ASP A 37 -1.23 8.91 12.39
CA ASP A 37 0.15 9.30 12.19
C ASP A 37 1.04 8.05 12.31
N PHE A 38 1.57 7.60 11.17
CA PHE A 38 2.41 6.41 11.11
C PHE A 38 3.88 6.69 11.39
N GLU A 39 4.28 7.96 11.52
CA GLU A 39 5.69 8.31 11.74
C GLU A 39 6.28 7.67 13.00
N PRO A 40 5.61 7.72 14.18
CA PRO A 40 6.14 7.05 15.37
C PRO A 40 6.31 5.55 15.18
N TRP A 41 5.36 4.90 14.53
CA TRP A 41 5.44 3.48 14.21
C TRP A 41 6.65 3.15 13.33
N TYR A 42 6.90 3.98 12.32
CA TYR A 42 8.06 3.82 11.46
C TYR A 42 9.36 4.06 12.23
N GLN A 43 9.42 5.12 13.04
CA GLN A 43 10.62 5.49 13.78
C GLN A 43 11.04 4.43 14.80
N CYS A 44 10.09 3.72 15.40
CA CYS A 44 10.40 2.66 16.36
C CYS A 44 10.63 1.30 15.72
N GLY A 45 10.71 1.22 14.39
CA GLY A 45 10.97 -0.04 13.68
C GLY A 45 9.76 -0.93 13.46
N GLY A 46 8.54 -0.37 13.59
CA GLY A 46 7.31 -1.14 13.41
C GLY A 46 7.04 -1.54 11.96
N TRP A 47 7.63 -0.82 11.01
CA TRP A 47 7.46 -1.13 9.60
C TRP A 47 8.47 -2.19 9.18
N GLN A 48 8.06 -3.45 9.26
CA GLN A 48 8.88 -4.61 8.92
C GLN A 48 8.55 -5.12 7.52
N ASP A 49 9.37 -6.06 7.02
CA ASP A 49 9.27 -6.57 5.66
C ASP A 49 7.97 -7.28 5.36
N ARG A 50 7.26 -7.77 6.39
CA ARG A 50 5.97 -8.44 6.20
C ARG A 50 4.83 -7.45 5.88
N TYR A 51 5.05 -6.15 6.08
CA TYR A 51 4.10 -5.11 5.71
C TYR A 51 4.53 -4.52 4.38
N LEU A 52 3.81 -4.84 3.30
CA LEU A 52 4.14 -4.42 1.94
C LEU A 52 3.04 -3.55 1.37
N PRO A 53 3.31 -2.25 1.19
CA PRO A 53 2.39 -1.40 0.44
C PRO A 53 2.43 -1.76 -1.04
N HIS A 54 1.29 -1.61 -1.70
CA HIS A 54 1.15 -1.71 -3.14
C HIS A 54 0.52 -0.40 -3.59
N ALA A 55 1.31 0.45 -4.21
CA ALA A 55 0.88 1.82 -4.48
C ALA A 55 0.92 2.14 -5.97
N LEU A 56 -0.02 3.00 -6.38
CA LEU A 56 0.04 3.70 -7.66
C LEU A 56 0.47 5.12 -7.37
N VAL A 57 1.56 5.54 -8.02
CA VAL A 57 2.21 6.83 -7.77
C VAL A 57 2.11 7.69 -9.02
N CYS A 58 1.70 8.94 -8.84
CA CYS A 58 1.69 9.94 -9.90
C CYS A 58 2.68 11.04 -9.52
N GLY A 59 3.78 11.14 -10.26
CA GLY A 59 4.88 12.01 -9.88
C GLY A 59 5.51 11.57 -8.56
N GLU A 60 5.47 12.43 -7.56
CA GLU A 60 5.99 12.14 -6.21
C GLU A 60 4.88 11.87 -5.21
N GLN A 61 3.65 11.68 -5.69
CA GLN A 61 2.47 11.57 -4.85
C GLN A 61 1.88 10.17 -4.94
N VAL A 62 1.63 9.57 -3.78
CA VAL A 62 0.88 8.32 -3.70
C VAL A 62 -0.58 8.63 -4.01
N ALA A 63 -1.06 8.11 -5.14
CA ALA A 63 -2.44 8.32 -5.57
C ALA A 63 -3.40 7.32 -4.91
N ALA A 64 -2.94 6.08 -4.75
CA ALA A 64 -3.72 5.04 -4.09
C ALA A 64 -2.79 3.98 -3.52
N ASN A 65 -3.26 3.29 -2.49
CA ASN A 65 -2.50 2.22 -1.85
C ASN A 65 -3.41 1.14 -1.29
N VAL A 66 -2.97 -0.11 -1.43
CA VAL A 66 -3.48 -1.26 -0.68
C VAL A 66 -2.27 -1.99 -0.12
N SER A 67 -2.19 -2.13 1.18
CA SER A 67 -1.09 -2.81 1.83
C SER A 67 -1.43 -4.27 2.10
N VAL A 68 -0.42 -5.13 1.94
CA VAL A 68 -0.51 -6.55 2.30
C VAL A 68 0.34 -6.77 3.54
N ASN A 69 -0.28 -7.26 4.60
CA ASN A 69 0.42 -7.66 5.81
C ASN A 69 0.44 -9.19 5.86
N ARG A 70 1.62 -9.77 5.75
CA ARG A 70 1.79 -11.22 5.77
C ARG A 70 1.90 -11.69 7.22
N MET A 71 1.04 -12.62 7.59
CA MET A 71 1.02 -13.20 8.94
C MET A 71 1.21 -14.70 8.85
N ASP A 72 2.21 -15.22 9.57
CA ASP A 72 2.50 -16.63 9.65
C ASP A 72 2.05 -17.15 11.02
N PHE A 73 1.20 -18.19 11.00
CA PHE A 73 0.71 -18.85 12.21
C PHE A 73 1.07 -20.31 12.19
N GLN A 74 1.26 -20.87 13.38
CA GLN A 74 1.37 -22.31 13.57
C GLN A 74 0.16 -22.81 14.36
N LEU A 75 -0.70 -23.59 13.70
CA LEU A 75 -1.90 -24.15 14.27
C LEU A 75 -1.87 -25.66 14.12
N ASP A 76 -2.05 -26.38 15.22
CA ASP A 76 -2.09 -27.87 15.24
C ASP A 76 -0.87 -28.49 14.54
N GLY A 77 0.32 -27.92 14.75
CA GLY A 77 1.55 -28.37 14.14
C GLY A 77 1.70 -28.06 12.67
N ARG A 78 0.76 -27.30 12.09
CA ARG A 78 0.82 -26.88 10.69
C ARG A 78 1.10 -25.41 10.59
N ARG A 79 2.03 -25.05 9.69
CA ARG A 79 2.33 -23.67 9.39
C ARG A 79 1.34 -23.12 8.38
N ARG A 80 0.72 -21.99 8.70
CA ARG A 80 -0.23 -21.32 7.82
C ARG A 80 0.16 -19.88 7.62
N THR A 81 0.07 -19.43 6.38
CA THR A 81 0.32 -18.03 6.02
C THR A 81 -1.00 -17.37 5.64
N TYR A 82 -1.29 -16.25 6.28
CA TYR A 82 -2.45 -15.42 5.98
C TYR A 82 -2.01 -14.08 5.48
N LEU A 83 -2.77 -13.54 4.53
CA LEU A 83 -2.56 -12.19 4.02
C LEU A 83 -3.70 -11.30 4.50
N GLN A 84 -3.35 -10.23 5.20
CA GLN A 84 -4.29 -9.21 5.61
C GLN A 84 -4.14 -8.01 4.69
N LEU A 85 -5.25 -7.59 4.07
CA LEU A 85 -5.27 -6.38 3.26
C LEU A 85 -5.69 -5.22 4.15
N GLY A 86 -4.93 -4.15 4.10
CA GLY A 86 -5.20 -2.98 4.91
C GLY A 86 -4.67 -1.70 4.29
N THR A 87 -4.83 -0.60 5.00
CA THR A 87 -4.42 0.73 4.55
C THR A 87 -4.90 0.99 3.12
N VAL A 88 -6.18 0.66 2.86
CA VAL A 88 -6.81 0.92 1.58
C VAL A 88 -7.17 2.40 1.53
N MET A 89 -6.46 3.14 0.69
CA MET A 89 -6.66 4.59 0.61
C MET A 89 -6.47 5.08 -0.80
N THR A 90 -7.23 6.14 -1.15
CA THR A 90 -7.14 6.81 -2.44
C THR A 90 -7.11 8.32 -2.19
N HIS A 91 -6.11 8.97 -2.77
CA HIS A 91 -5.98 10.43 -2.67
C HIS A 91 -7.23 11.09 -3.28
N PRO A 92 -7.77 12.16 -2.65
CA PRO A 92 -9.00 12.79 -3.13
C PRO A 92 -8.98 13.21 -4.60
N ASP A 93 -7.82 13.63 -5.13
CA ASP A 93 -7.69 14.06 -6.52
C ASP A 93 -7.78 12.91 -7.52
N TYR A 94 -7.72 11.68 -7.05
CA TYR A 94 -7.70 10.49 -7.91
C TYR A 94 -8.88 9.54 -7.65
N ARG A 95 -9.87 9.98 -6.89
CA ARG A 95 -11.06 9.18 -6.61
C ARG A 95 -11.90 9.02 -7.88
N GLY A 96 -12.64 7.91 -7.93
CA GLY A 96 -13.51 7.62 -9.07
C GLY A 96 -12.78 7.05 -10.28
N MET A 97 -11.48 6.75 -10.17
CA MET A 97 -10.68 6.17 -11.25
C MET A 97 -10.52 4.65 -11.16
N GLY A 98 -11.03 4.03 -10.09
CA GLY A 98 -10.91 2.59 -9.90
C GLY A 98 -9.52 2.14 -9.46
N LEU A 99 -8.72 3.01 -8.85
CA LEU A 99 -7.34 2.69 -8.48
C LEU A 99 -7.26 1.64 -7.38
N SER A 100 -8.09 1.74 -6.34
CA SER A 100 -8.14 0.73 -5.28
C SER A 100 -8.51 -0.63 -5.82
N ARG A 101 -9.48 -0.68 -6.70
CA ARG A 101 -9.92 -1.91 -7.35
C ARG A 101 -8.78 -2.52 -8.19
N PHE A 102 -8.07 -1.69 -8.94
CA PHE A 102 -6.92 -2.15 -9.73
C PHE A 102 -5.89 -2.82 -8.82
N LEU A 103 -5.56 -2.18 -7.68
CA LEU A 103 -4.59 -2.71 -6.73
C LEU A 103 -5.07 -4.01 -6.08
N MET A 104 -6.33 -4.08 -5.69
CA MET A 104 -6.91 -5.30 -5.11
C MET A 104 -6.86 -6.46 -6.09
N GLU A 105 -7.25 -6.23 -7.34
CA GLU A 105 -7.19 -7.26 -8.38
C GLU A 105 -5.77 -7.71 -8.65
N TRP A 106 -4.82 -6.77 -8.69
CA TRP A 106 -3.41 -7.10 -8.87
C TRP A 106 -2.91 -8.01 -7.75
N ILE A 107 -3.23 -7.67 -6.50
CA ILE A 107 -2.82 -8.44 -5.33
C ILE A 107 -3.40 -9.85 -5.38
N LEU A 108 -4.69 -9.98 -5.66
CA LEU A 108 -5.35 -11.29 -5.74
C LEU A 108 -4.74 -12.18 -6.82
N GLN A 109 -4.30 -11.60 -7.94
CA GLN A 109 -3.67 -12.36 -9.02
C GLN A 109 -2.24 -12.76 -8.72
N ASN A 110 -1.49 -11.94 -7.98
CA ASN A 110 -0.05 -12.10 -7.82
C ASN A 110 0.37 -12.72 -6.47
N TRP A 111 -0.53 -12.75 -5.50
CA TRP A 111 -0.25 -13.31 -4.17
C TRP A 111 -0.90 -14.68 -3.93
N SER A 112 -1.57 -15.21 -4.90
CA SER A 112 -2.25 -16.52 -4.75
C SER A 112 -1.28 -17.70 -4.73
#